data_98d5eb7f0fc519e38ce031f031f247cd
#
_entry.id   98d5eb7f0fc519e38ce031f031f247cd
#
_cell.length_a   1.000
_cell.length_b   1.000
_cell.length_c   1.000
_cell.angle_alpha   90.00
_cell.angle_beta   90.00
_cell.angle_gamma   90.00
#
_symmetry.space_group_name_H-M   'P 1'
#
loop_
_entity.id
_entity.type
_entity.pdbx_description
1 polymer ?
#
loop_
_entity_poly.entity_id
_entity_poly.type
_entity_poly.pdbx_seq_one_letter_code
_entity_poly.pdbx_strand_id
1 'polypeptide(L)'
;MLVQEPPENTRRRSVAEAVNAGAPYEPELHPSLLREEHILRVQDFSLFYGQSKAIHRVSMNIPKGRVTALIGPSGCGKSTLLRSINRLNDLIDSVRIEGDMILSGRSIYAPNVDVIDIRKRIGMVFQRSNPFPMSIFENVVYALRIDGERRRSVLAETCERALRSAALWDEVKDRLRQSALGLSGGQQQRLCIARAIAAEPEVLLMDEPCSALDPISTIKIEEFIREIAGRITVVIVTHNMQQATRVSNYTAFMYLGRLVEYGATADLFQNPRLPETEQYVTGRFG
;
A
#
# COMPACT_ATOMS: atom_id res chain seq x y z
N MET A 1 -7.09 -25.75 51.72
CA MET A 1 -7.41 -25.66 50.31
C MET A 1 -6.67 -24.45 49.77
N LEU A 2 -5.43 -24.68 49.27
CA LEU A 2 -4.56 -23.63 48.78
C LEU A 2 -5.09 -23.21 47.38
N VAL A 3 -5.55 -21.99 47.26
CA VAL A 3 -5.88 -21.36 45.99
C VAL A 3 -4.55 -21.19 45.24
N GLN A 4 -4.33 -21.98 44.19
CA GLN A 4 -3.23 -21.76 43.27
C GLN A 4 -3.47 -20.43 42.58
N GLU A 5 -2.56 -19.49 42.77
CA GLU A 5 -2.48 -18.29 41.93
C GLU A 5 -2.31 -18.71 40.47
N PRO A 6 -3.01 -18.04 39.51
CA PRO A 6 -2.83 -18.33 38.10
C PRO A 6 -1.37 -18.04 37.70
N PRO A 7 -0.80 -18.80 36.73
CA PRO A 7 0.58 -18.65 36.33
C PRO A 7 0.85 -17.22 35.89
N GLU A 8 1.97 -16.68 36.33
CA GLU A 8 2.48 -15.37 35.97
C GLU A 8 2.27 -15.15 34.47
N ASN A 9 1.52 -14.12 34.18
CA ASN A 9 1.28 -13.56 32.84
C ASN A 9 2.65 -13.44 32.17
N THR A 10 2.97 -14.33 31.23
CA THR A 10 4.21 -14.28 30.45
C THR A 10 4.13 -12.98 29.65
N ARG A 11 4.69 -11.92 30.21
CA ARG A 11 4.68 -10.56 29.65
C ARG A 11 5.21 -10.66 28.23
N ARG A 12 4.35 -10.42 27.24
CA ARG A 12 4.73 -10.40 25.84
C ARG A 12 5.88 -9.40 25.68
N ARG A 13 6.99 -9.84 25.04
CA ARG A 13 8.13 -8.95 24.78
C ARG A 13 7.70 -7.85 23.84
N SER A 14 8.12 -6.62 24.11
CA SER A 14 7.98 -5.52 23.18
C SER A 14 8.81 -5.78 21.91
N VAL A 15 8.48 -5.07 20.81
CA VAL A 15 9.27 -5.16 19.57
C VAL A 15 10.73 -4.81 19.82
N ALA A 16 10.99 -3.74 20.61
CA ALA A 16 12.34 -3.29 20.92
C ALA A 16 13.11 -4.34 21.73
N GLU A 17 12.48 -4.97 22.72
CA GLU A 17 13.08 -6.07 23.52
C GLU A 17 13.39 -7.29 22.64
N ALA A 18 12.49 -7.65 21.72
CA ALA A 18 12.70 -8.77 20.79
C ALA A 18 13.86 -8.47 19.82
N VAL A 19 13.96 -7.24 19.30
CA VAL A 19 15.07 -6.81 18.44
C VAL A 19 16.41 -6.86 19.19
N ASN A 20 16.46 -6.29 20.39
CA ASN A 20 17.70 -6.25 21.20
C ASN A 20 18.16 -7.66 21.62
N ALA A 21 17.22 -8.58 21.82
CA ALA A 21 17.51 -9.97 22.16
C ALA A 21 17.78 -10.86 20.92
N GLY A 22 17.67 -10.33 19.70
CA GLY A 22 17.73 -11.15 18.47
C GLY A 22 16.63 -12.21 18.38
N ALA A 23 15.52 -12.02 19.12
CA ALA A 23 14.44 -13.00 19.24
C ALA A 23 13.38 -12.83 18.12
N PRO A 24 12.68 -13.90 17.72
CA PRO A 24 11.51 -13.80 16.87
C PRO A 24 10.42 -12.95 17.55
N TYR A 25 9.63 -12.25 16.73
CA TYR A 25 8.48 -11.46 17.16
C TYR A 25 7.25 -11.91 16.39
N GLU A 26 6.17 -12.20 17.10
CA GLU A 26 4.89 -12.55 16.49
C GLU A 26 3.94 -11.35 16.56
N PRO A 27 3.35 -10.92 15.44
CA PRO A 27 2.42 -9.81 15.41
C PRO A 27 1.10 -10.16 16.12
N GLU A 28 0.40 -9.13 16.60
CA GLU A 28 -0.97 -9.25 17.03
C GLU A 28 -1.92 -9.11 15.82
N LEU A 29 -2.60 -10.19 15.48
CA LEU A 29 -3.57 -10.21 14.38
C LEU A 29 -5.00 -10.25 14.95
N HIS A 30 -5.82 -9.29 14.55
CA HIS A 30 -7.19 -9.23 15.03
C HIS A 30 -8.10 -10.29 14.35
N PRO A 31 -9.05 -10.90 15.09
CA PRO A 31 -9.93 -11.93 14.53
C PRO A 31 -10.80 -11.46 13.37
N SER A 32 -11.03 -10.16 13.22
CA SER A 32 -11.77 -9.57 12.09
C SER A 32 -11.18 -9.95 10.73
N LEU A 33 -9.86 -10.14 10.66
CA LEU A 33 -9.14 -10.53 9.44
C LEU A 33 -9.46 -11.96 8.98
N LEU A 34 -9.83 -12.84 9.88
CA LEU A 34 -10.09 -14.26 9.58
C LEU A 34 -11.36 -14.47 8.73
N ARG A 35 -12.23 -13.49 8.66
CA ARG A 35 -13.52 -13.55 7.95
C ARG A 35 -13.45 -13.01 6.53
N GLU A 36 -12.33 -12.39 6.14
CA GLU A 36 -12.17 -11.75 4.83
C GLU A 36 -11.56 -12.71 3.81
N GLU A 37 -12.01 -12.61 2.56
CA GLU A 37 -11.32 -13.21 1.41
C GLU A 37 -10.04 -12.41 1.16
N HIS A 38 -8.92 -13.08 0.94
CA HIS A 38 -7.63 -12.44 0.73
C HIS A 38 -7.20 -12.50 -0.74
N ILE A 39 -6.77 -11.37 -1.29
CA ILE A 39 -6.22 -11.31 -2.65
C ILE A 39 -4.70 -11.51 -2.65
N LEU A 40 -4.04 -11.00 -1.60
CA LEU A 40 -2.58 -11.09 -1.45
C LEU A 40 -2.25 -11.68 -0.07
N ARG A 41 -1.33 -12.63 -0.05
CA ARG A 41 -0.77 -13.20 1.17
C ARG A 41 0.73 -12.99 1.18
N VAL A 42 1.24 -12.38 2.24
CA VAL A 42 2.66 -12.24 2.56
C VAL A 42 3.03 -13.32 3.56
N GLN A 43 4.06 -14.13 3.27
CA GLN A 43 4.46 -15.30 4.07
C GLN A 43 5.93 -15.23 4.45
N ASP A 44 6.21 -15.08 5.74
CA ASP A 44 7.57 -15.02 6.33
C ASP A 44 8.54 -14.11 5.57
N PHE A 45 8.00 -13.02 5.00
CA PHE A 45 8.72 -12.18 4.08
C PHE A 45 9.80 -11.36 4.77
N SER A 46 11.04 -11.51 4.30
CA SER A 46 12.19 -10.73 4.73
C SER A 46 12.88 -10.10 3.53
N LEU A 47 13.37 -8.88 3.69
CA LEU A 47 14.13 -8.18 2.65
C LEU A 47 15.40 -7.59 3.23
N PHE A 48 16.47 -7.70 2.47
CA PHE A 48 17.80 -7.20 2.81
C PHE A 48 18.28 -6.22 1.74
N TYR A 49 18.90 -5.13 2.17
CA TYR A 49 19.71 -4.26 1.33
C TYR A 49 21.19 -4.57 1.66
N GLY A 50 21.87 -5.32 0.81
CA GLY A 50 23.19 -5.89 1.11
C GLY A 50 23.14 -6.74 2.38
N GLN A 51 23.85 -6.32 3.42
CA GLN A 51 23.89 -7.00 4.73
C GLN A 51 22.78 -6.53 5.70
N SER A 52 22.15 -5.40 5.40
CA SER A 52 21.15 -4.82 6.30
C SER A 52 19.77 -5.41 6.06
N LYS A 53 19.20 -6.06 7.06
CA LYS A 53 17.84 -6.58 7.02
C LYS A 53 16.83 -5.47 7.31
N ALA A 54 16.02 -5.11 6.31
CA ALA A 54 15.04 -4.03 6.38
C ALA A 54 13.62 -4.53 6.74
N ILE A 55 13.27 -5.76 6.34
CA ILE A 55 11.99 -6.41 6.67
C ILE A 55 12.29 -7.75 7.33
N HIS A 56 11.61 -8.03 8.44
CA HIS A 56 11.89 -9.17 9.31
C HIS A 56 10.67 -10.10 9.41
N ARG A 57 10.60 -11.13 8.56
CA ARG A 57 9.61 -12.22 8.60
C ARG A 57 8.16 -11.72 8.74
N VAL A 58 7.78 -10.74 7.92
CA VAL A 58 6.41 -10.23 7.92
C VAL A 58 5.49 -11.28 7.31
N SER A 59 4.43 -11.64 8.05
CA SER A 59 3.33 -12.47 7.56
C SER A 59 2.01 -11.72 7.76
N MET A 60 1.30 -11.46 6.65
CA MET A 60 0.00 -10.79 6.67
C MET A 60 -0.82 -11.11 5.43
N ASN A 61 -2.13 -11.02 5.56
CA ASN A 61 -3.07 -11.19 4.46
C ASN A 61 -3.74 -9.87 4.14
N ILE A 62 -3.81 -9.50 2.86
CA ILE A 62 -4.50 -8.29 2.39
C ILE A 62 -5.91 -8.68 1.93
N PRO A 63 -6.96 -8.17 2.59
CA PRO A 63 -8.34 -8.45 2.24
C PRO A 63 -8.71 -7.90 0.86
N LYS A 64 -9.40 -8.73 0.06
CA LYS A 64 -9.85 -8.39 -1.29
C LYS A 64 -10.91 -7.29 -1.29
N GLY A 65 -10.78 -6.33 -2.20
CA GLY A 65 -11.73 -5.22 -2.32
C GLY A 65 -11.75 -4.27 -1.12
N ARG A 66 -10.76 -4.35 -0.22
CA ARG A 66 -10.64 -3.48 0.96
C ARG A 66 -9.46 -2.55 0.84
N VAL A 67 -9.47 -1.52 1.68
CA VAL A 67 -8.34 -0.61 1.84
C VAL A 67 -7.56 -1.00 3.10
N THR A 68 -6.29 -1.35 2.94
CA THR A 68 -5.35 -1.63 4.03
C THR A 68 -4.33 -0.50 4.14
N ALA A 69 -4.28 0.17 5.29
CA ALA A 69 -3.25 1.15 5.59
C ALA A 69 -2.04 0.52 6.28
N LEU A 70 -0.83 0.87 5.83
CA LEU A 70 0.42 0.59 6.53
C LEU A 70 0.86 1.86 7.25
N ILE A 71 0.90 1.83 8.58
CA ILE A 71 1.32 2.94 9.42
C ILE A 71 2.57 2.59 10.22
N GLY A 72 3.25 3.58 10.77
CA GLY A 72 4.45 3.41 11.59
C GLY A 72 5.47 4.53 11.40
N PRO A 73 6.50 4.62 12.26
CA PRO A 73 7.53 5.66 12.18
C PRO A 73 8.25 5.68 10.83
N SER A 74 8.88 6.82 10.51
CA SER A 74 9.73 6.92 9.31
C SER A 74 10.87 5.91 9.37
N GLY A 75 11.18 5.29 8.23
CA GLY A 75 12.24 4.28 8.14
C GLY A 75 11.90 2.88 8.67
N CYS A 76 10.70 2.62 9.19
CA CYS A 76 10.33 1.30 9.73
C CYS A 76 10.04 0.23 8.67
N GLY A 77 10.20 0.51 7.37
CA GLY A 77 10.08 -0.48 6.30
C GLY A 77 8.77 -0.48 5.52
N LYS A 78 7.79 0.41 5.78
CA LYS A 78 6.48 0.46 5.10
C LYS A 78 6.60 0.51 3.57
N SER A 79 7.31 1.49 3.05
CA SER A 79 7.51 1.64 1.59
C SER A 79 8.33 0.51 1.01
N THR A 80 9.26 -0.08 1.77
CA THR A 80 10.00 -1.27 1.35
C THR A 80 9.06 -2.46 1.19
N LEU A 81 8.19 -2.73 2.17
CA LEU A 81 7.18 -3.78 2.07
C LEU A 81 6.21 -3.51 0.92
N LEU A 82 5.69 -2.28 0.80
CA LEU A 82 4.78 -1.89 -0.28
C LEU A 82 5.38 -2.14 -1.66
N ARG A 83 6.62 -1.69 -1.89
CA ARG A 83 7.33 -1.86 -3.17
C ARG A 83 7.74 -3.30 -3.46
N SER A 84 7.77 -4.17 -2.45
CA SER A 84 7.98 -5.60 -2.66
C SER A 84 6.76 -6.28 -3.27
N ILE A 85 5.56 -5.78 -3.01
CA ILE A 85 4.30 -6.36 -3.52
C ILE A 85 4.23 -6.31 -5.06
N ASN A 86 4.79 -5.28 -5.71
CA ASN A 86 4.86 -5.20 -7.18
C ASN A 86 6.27 -5.47 -7.73
N ARG A 87 7.14 -6.05 -6.92
CA ARG A 87 8.52 -6.40 -7.29
C ARG A 87 9.37 -5.20 -7.76
N LEU A 88 9.06 -3.98 -7.27
CA LEU A 88 9.84 -2.80 -7.64
C LEU A 88 11.25 -2.82 -7.01
N ASN A 89 11.40 -3.49 -5.87
CA ASN A 89 12.69 -3.62 -5.20
C ASN A 89 13.69 -4.51 -5.99
N ASP A 90 13.23 -5.32 -6.94
CA ASP A 90 14.09 -6.10 -7.85
C ASP A 90 14.99 -5.22 -8.74
N LEU A 91 14.68 -3.92 -8.85
CA LEU A 91 15.51 -2.95 -9.57
C LEU A 91 16.77 -2.52 -8.80
N ILE A 92 16.94 -3.00 -7.58
CA ILE A 92 18.07 -2.69 -6.71
C ILE A 92 18.95 -3.94 -6.59
N ASP A 93 20.13 -3.92 -7.20
CA ASP A 93 21.02 -5.08 -7.31
C ASP A 93 21.40 -5.72 -5.96
N SER A 94 21.45 -4.92 -4.89
CA SER A 94 21.81 -5.39 -3.55
C SER A 94 20.65 -6.01 -2.77
N VAL A 95 19.45 -6.09 -3.36
CA VAL A 95 18.28 -6.65 -2.67
C VAL A 95 18.33 -8.18 -2.69
N ARG A 96 18.13 -8.76 -1.51
CA ARG A 96 17.91 -10.19 -1.30
C ARG A 96 16.60 -10.39 -0.54
N ILE A 97 15.83 -11.37 -0.95
CA ILE A 97 14.49 -11.67 -0.40
C ILE A 97 14.48 -13.11 0.13
N GLU A 98 13.79 -13.30 1.25
CA GLU A 98 13.42 -14.59 1.82
C GLU A 98 11.90 -14.60 2.09
N GLY A 99 11.27 -15.75 2.02
CA GLY A 99 9.81 -15.89 2.11
C GLY A 99 9.13 -15.67 0.77
N ASP A 100 7.81 -15.43 0.76
CA ASP A 100 7.03 -15.34 -0.47
C ASP A 100 5.87 -14.33 -0.34
N MET A 101 5.35 -13.91 -1.51
CA MET A 101 4.09 -13.18 -1.63
C MET A 101 3.22 -13.88 -2.68
N ILE A 102 1.97 -14.14 -2.34
CA ILE A 102 1.04 -14.92 -3.15
C ILE A 102 -0.14 -14.02 -3.55
N LEU A 103 -0.24 -13.70 -4.84
CA LEU A 103 -1.34 -12.94 -5.43
C LEU A 103 -2.33 -13.91 -6.07
N SER A 104 -3.60 -13.88 -5.65
CA SER A 104 -4.66 -14.72 -6.22
C SER A 104 -4.26 -16.20 -6.34
N GLY A 105 -3.58 -16.73 -5.31
CA GLY A 105 -3.14 -18.12 -5.22
C GLY A 105 -1.84 -18.46 -5.96
N ARG A 106 -1.15 -17.49 -6.56
CA ARG A 106 0.13 -17.70 -7.26
C ARG A 106 1.25 -16.88 -6.64
N SER A 107 2.41 -17.51 -6.40
CA SER A 107 3.61 -16.80 -5.95
C SER A 107 4.02 -15.75 -6.98
N ILE A 108 4.26 -14.51 -6.54
CA ILE A 108 4.79 -13.45 -7.40
C ILE A 108 6.32 -13.51 -7.52
N TYR A 109 7.00 -14.31 -6.70
CA TYR A 109 8.44 -14.50 -6.70
C TYR A 109 8.90 -15.84 -7.27
N ALA A 110 7.96 -16.64 -7.82
CA ALA A 110 8.35 -17.91 -8.48
C ALA A 110 9.26 -17.66 -9.70
N PRO A 111 10.20 -18.57 -10.00
CA PRO A 111 11.23 -18.35 -11.03
C PRO A 111 10.70 -18.02 -12.45
N ASN A 112 9.51 -18.50 -12.78
CA ASN A 112 8.93 -18.37 -14.12
C ASN A 112 7.83 -17.31 -14.22
N VAL A 113 7.75 -16.38 -13.22
CA VAL A 113 6.74 -15.34 -13.23
C VAL A 113 7.18 -14.17 -14.09
N ASP A 114 6.32 -13.76 -15.01
CA ASP A 114 6.51 -12.52 -15.76
C ASP A 114 6.27 -11.30 -14.84
N VAL A 115 7.33 -10.55 -14.56
CA VAL A 115 7.30 -9.36 -13.73
C VAL A 115 6.45 -8.25 -14.36
N ILE A 116 6.36 -8.20 -15.70
CA ILE A 116 5.53 -7.21 -16.39
C ILE A 116 4.06 -7.52 -16.12
N ASP A 117 3.65 -8.79 -16.17
CA ASP A 117 2.28 -9.19 -15.83
C ASP A 117 1.93 -8.82 -14.38
N ILE A 118 2.84 -9.09 -13.42
CA ILE A 118 2.63 -8.69 -12.03
C ILE A 118 2.43 -7.18 -11.91
N ARG A 119 3.25 -6.36 -12.58
CA ARG A 119 3.15 -4.88 -12.51
C ARG A 119 1.93 -4.31 -13.22
N LYS A 120 1.31 -5.03 -14.14
CA LYS A 120 0.00 -4.67 -14.71
C LYS A 120 -1.14 -4.95 -13.73
N ARG A 121 -1.09 -6.09 -13.06
CA ARG A 121 -2.10 -6.50 -12.08
C ARG A 121 -1.99 -5.72 -10.76
N ILE A 122 -0.79 -5.20 -10.44
CA ILE A 122 -0.50 -4.43 -9.22
C ILE A 122 0.00 -3.04 -9.61
N GLY A 123 -0.92 -2.09 -9.70
CA GLY A 123 -0.61 -0.69 -9.99
C GLY A 123 0.11 0.00 -8.82
N MET A 124 0.90 1.04 -9.12
CA MET A 124 1.64 1.81 -8.12
C MET A 124 1.49 3.31 -8.32
N VAL A 125 1.18 4.02 -7.24
CA VAL A 125 1.21 5.48 -7.14
C VAL A 125 2.29 5.87 -6.13
N PHE A 126 3.24 6.69 -6.58
CA PHE A 126 4.38 7.11 -5.77
C PHE A 126 4.08 8.36 -4.95
N GLN A 127 4.86 8.57 -3.91
CA GLN A 127 4.79 9.74 -3.03
C GLN A 127 5.00 11.05 -3.83
N ARG A 128 5.98 11.07 -4.74
CA ARG A 128 6.17 12.18 -5.67
C ARG A 128 5.49 11.86 -6.98
N SER A 129 4.64 12.77 -7.43
CA SER A 129 4.05 12.66 -8.78
C SER A 129 5.15 12.55 -9.84
N ASN A 130 5.00 11.60 -10.74
CA ASN A 130 5.96 11.31 -11.80
C ASN A 130 5.26 11.15 -13.16
N PRO A 131 4.56 12.18 -13.64
CA PRO A 131 3.99 12.12 -14.99
C PRO A 131 5.11 11.96 -16.01
N PHE A 132 4.85 11.16 -17.04
CA PHE A 132 5.79 11.05 -18.16
C PHE A 132 5.82 12.37 -18.95
N PRO A 133 6.95 12.73 -19.60
CA PRO A 133 7.07 13.92 -20.44
C PRO A 133 6.29 13.78 -21.76
N MET A 134 5.00 13.53 -21.63
CA MET A 134 4.02 13.28 -22.68
C MET A 134 2.77 14.11 -22.42
N SER A 135 1.80 14.03 -23.33
CA SER A 135 0.49 14.63 -23.12
C SER A 135 -0.27 13.98 -21.95
N ILE A 136 -1.27 14.67 -21.44
CA ILE A 136 -2.20 14.14 -20.41
C ILE A 136 -2.81 12.83 -20.91
N PHE A 137 -3.32 12.82 -22.16
CA PHE A 137 -3.91 11.64 -22.78
C PHE A 137 -2.95 10.46 -22.82
N GLU A 138 -1.75 10.65 -23.39
CA GLU A 138 -0.76 9.57 -23.53
C GLU A 138 -0.27 9.05 -22.16
N ASN A 139 -0.23 9.88 -21.11
CA ASN A 139 0.04 9.39 -19.76
C ASN A 139 -1.00 8.37 -19.32
N VAL A 140 -2.29 8.66 -19.48
CA VAL A 140 -3.37 7.77 -19.00
C VAL A 140 -3.40 6.46 -19.79
N VAL A 141 -3.31 6.52 -21.12
CA VAL A 141 -3.42 5.34 -21.99
C VAL A 141 -2.12 4.59 -22.19
N TYR A 142 -1.05 4.98 -21.52
CA TYR A 142 0.30 4.46 -21.72
C TYR A 142 0.39 2.93 -21.62
N ALA A 143 -0.17 2.35 -20.58
CA ALA A 143 -0.16 0.91 -20.38
C ALA A 143 -0.91 0.17 -21.50
N LEU A 144 -2.08 0.66 -21.91
CA LEU A 144 -2.86 0.08 -23.00
C LEU A 144 -2.10 0.12 -24.32
N ARG A 145 -1.35 1.21 -24.56
CA ARG A 145 -0.49 1.35 -25.76
C ARG A 145 0.62 0.31 -25.80
N ILE A 146 1.27 0.07 -24.66
CA ILE A 146 2.31 -0.98 -24.52
C ILE A 146 1.70 -2.35 -24.79
N ASP A 147 0.48 -2.60 -24.34
CA ASP A 147 -0.25 -3.85 -24.57
C ASP A 147 -0.78 -4.01 -26.00
N GLY A 148 -0.49 -3.03 -26.87
CA GLY A 148 -0.82 -3.10 -28.29
C GLY A 148 -2.20 -2.54 -28.64
N GLU A 149 -2.95 -1.94 -27.70
CA GLU A 149 -4.24 -1.32 -28.03
C GLU A 149 -4.05 -0.10 -28.97
N ARG A 150 -4.75 -0.11 -30.12
CA ARG A 150 -4.66 0.92 -31.16
C ARG A 150 -6.01 1.56 -31.45
N ARG A 151 -7.11 0.99 -30.99
CA ARG A 151 -8.46 1.51 -31.26
C ARG A 151 -8.68 2.82 -30.53
N ARG A 152 -8.85 3.89 -31.31
CA ARG A 152 -8.98 5.25 -30.76
C ARG A 152 -10.18 5.41 -29.82
N SER A 153 -11.30 4.73 -30.10
CA SER A 153 -12.50 4.77 -29.26
C SER A 153 -12.22 4.19 -27.88
N VAL A 154 -11.59 3.00 -27.82
CA VAL A 154 -11.24 2.32 -26.55
C VAL A 154 -10.29 3.18 -25.70
N LEU A 155 -9.26 3.74 -26.35
CA LEU A 155 -8.30 4.61 -25.65
C LEU A 155 -8.98 5.88 -25.12
N ALA A 156 -9.87 6.50 -25.91
CA ALA A 156 -10.57 7.72 -25.49
C ALA A 156 -11.54 7.45 -24.32
N GLU A 157 -12.32 6.37 -24.41
CA GLU A 157 -13.23 5.96 -23.34
C GLU A 157 -12.49 5.62 -22.04
N THR A 158 -11.39 4.87 -22.14
CA THR A 158 -10.56 4.54 -20.97
C THR A 158 -9.93 5.79 -20.35
N CYS A 159 -9.45 6.73 -21.22
CA CYS A 159 -8.89 7.99 -20.75
C CYS A 159 -9.93 8.81 -19.96
N GLU A 160 -11.12 8.99 -20.53
CA GLU A 160 -12.20 9.71 -19.87
C GLU A 160 -12.59 9.05 -18.54
N ARG A 161 -12.85 7.74 -18.55
CA ARG A 161 -13.22 6.97 -17.37
C ARG A 161 -12.18 7.11 -16.26
N ALA A 162 -10.91 6.90 -16.56
CA ALA A 162 -9.82 7.00 -15.59
C ALA A 162 -9.64 8.40 -15.03
N LEU A 163 -9.75 9.44 -15.87
CA LEU A 163 -9.65 10.83 -15.43
C LEU A 163 -10.87 11.26 -14.60
N ARG A 164 -12.07 10.75 -14.90
CA ARG A 164 -13.27 10.97 -14.07
C ARG A 164 -13.12 10.32 -12.70
N SER A 165 -12.70 9.05 -12.65
CA SER A 165 -12.43 8.36 -11.39
C SER A 165 -11.41 9.09 -10.53
N ALA A 166 -10.36 9.65 -11.14
CA ALA A 166 -9.36 10.45 -10.42
C ALA A 166 -9.79 11.91 -10.14
N ALA A 167 -11.06 12.27 -10.34
CA ALA A 167 -11.62 13.62 -10.18
C ALA A 167 -10.80 14.71 -10.92
N LEU A 168 -10.27 14.39 -12.11
CA LEU A 168 -9.43 15.28 -12.91
C LEU A 168 -10.04 15.67 -14.24
N TRP A 169 -11.05 14.93 -14.75
CA TRP A 169 -11.62 15.12 -16.09
C TRP A 169 -12.04 16.55 -16.38
N ASP A 170 -12.83 17.16 -15.53
CA ASP A 170 -13.39 18.50 -15.77
C ASP A 170 -12.32 19.60 -15.79
N GLU A 171 -11.17 19.35 -15.19
CA GLU A 171 -10.04 20.28 -15.17
C GLU A 171 -9.16 20.19 -16.43
N VAL A 172 -9.21 19.03 -17.16
CA VAL A 172 -8.26 18.78 -18.26
C VAL A 172 -8.88 18.36 -19.58
N LYS A 173 -10.19 18.10 -19.67
CA LYS A 173 -10.88 17.57 -20.86
C LYS A 173 -10.61 18.39 -22.14
N ASP A 174 -10.46 19.70 -22.04
CA ASP A 174 -10.24 20.59 -23.18
C ASP A 174 -8.76 20.74 -23.56
N ARG A 175 -7.85 20.10 -22.79
CA ARG A 175 -6.39 20.20 -22.98
C ARG A 175 -5.66 18.85 -22.87
N LEU A 176 -6.33 17.75 -23.20
CA LEU A 176 -5.76 16.39 -23.12
C LEU A 176 -4.48 16.18 -23.92
N ARG A 177 -4.25 16.99 -24.97
CA ARG A 177 -3.06 16.94 -25.82
C ARG A 177 -1.89 17.79 -25.30
N GLN A 178 -2.11 18.60 -24.26
CA GLN A 178 -1.06 19.40 -23.64
C GLN A 178 -0.14 18.52 -22.78
N SER A 179 1.08 19.02 -22.54
CA SER A 179 2.06 18.35 -21.70
C SER A 179 1.54 18.17 -20.28
N ALA A 180 1.68 16.97 -19.73
CA ALA A 180 1.35 16.65 -18.35
C ALA A 180 2.23 17.40 -17.33
N LEU A 181 3.44 17.81 -17.74
CA LEU A 181 4.37 18.55 -16.86
C LEU A 181 3.89 19.96 -16.51
N GLY A 182 2.96 20.52 -17.29
CA GLY A 182 2.36 21.82 -17.01
C GLY A 182 1.21 21.80 -16.00
N LEU A 183 0.85 20.64 -15.45
CA LEU A 183 -0.18 20.49 -14.44
C LEU A 183 0.34 20.90 -13.05
N SER A 184 -0.56 21.35 -12.16
CA SER A 184 -0.22 21.55 -10.73
C SER A 184 0.14 20.22 -10.05
N GLY A 185 0.84 20.26 -8.91
CA GLY A 185 1.26 19.05 -8.19
C GLY A 185 0.08 18.12 -7.86
N GLY A 186 -1.05 18.66 -7.40
CA GLY A 186 -2.26 17.87 -7.14
C GLY A 186 -2.89 17.29 -8.41
N GLN A 187 -2.86 18.02 -9.52
CA GLN A 187 -3.31 17.51 -10.82
C GLN A 187 -2.39 16.42 -11.35
N GLN A 188 -1.06 16.58 -11.20
CA GLN A 188 -0.09 15.56 -11.58
C GLN A 188 -0.28 14.28 -10.78
N GLN A 189 -0.52 14.38 -9.48
CA GLN A 189 -0.76 13.21 -8.63
C GLN A 189 -2.04 12.47 -9.06
N ARG A 190 -3.14 13.21 -9.30
CA ARG A 190 -4.39 12.61 -9.81
C ARG A 190 -4.22 12.03 -11.22
N LEU A 191 -3.37 12.62 -12.06
CA LEU A 191 -3.01 12.03 -13.34
C LEU A 191 -2.25 10.71 -13.19
N CYS A 192 -1.29 10.63 -12.25
CA CYS A 192 -0.58 9.39 -11.95
C CYS A 192 -1.53 8.30 -11.41
N ILE A 193 -2.54 8.70 -10.63
CA ILE A 193 -3.61 7.80 -10.20
C ILE A 193 -4.42 7.32 -11.41
N ALA A 194 -4.89 8.23 -12.27
CA ALA A 194 -5.64 7.88 -13.49
C ALA A 194 -4.85 6.91 -14.38
N ARG A 195 -3.54 7.14 -14.55
CA ARG A 195 -2.64 6.25 -15.28
C ARG A 195 -2.58 4.85 -14.66
N ALA A 196 -2.47 4.76 -13.31
CA ALA A 196 -2.36 3.50 -12.61
C ALA A 196 -3.65 2.66 -12.72
N ILE A 197 -4.83 3.29 -12.68
CA ILE A 197 -6.11 2.58 -12.74
C ILE A 197 -6.61 2.32 -14.17
N ALA A 198 -6.05 2.98 -15.18
CA ALA A 198 -6.45 2.78 -16.58
C ALA A 198 -6.23 1.33 -17.05
N ALA A 199 -5.23 0.64 -16.48
CA ALA A 199 -4.96 -0.77 -16.74
C ALA A 199 -5.87 -1.75 -15.96
N GLU A 200 -6.81 -1.24 -15.17
CA GLU A 200 -7.74 -2.04 -14.34
C GLU A 200 -7.02 -3.04 -13.41
N PRO A 201 -6.10 -2.58 -12.54
CA PRO A 201 -5.33 -3.47 -11.69
C PRO A 201 -6.23 -4.15 -10.63
N GLU A 202 -5.84 -5.35 -10.18
CA GLU A 202 -6.47 -6.04 -9.06
C GLU A 202 -6.13 -5.38 -7.72
N VAL A 203 -4.89 -4.85 -7.62
CA VAL A 203 -4.36 -4.19 -6.41
C VAL A 203 -3.76 -2.85 -6.80
N LEU A 204 -4.07 -1.80 -6.07
CA LEU A 204 -3.46 -0.48 -6.20
C LEU A 204 -2.63 -0.17 -4.95
N LEU A 205 -1.35 0.03 -5.15
CA LEU A 205 -0.41 0.43 -4.10
C LEU A 205 -0.25 1.96 -4.12
N MET A 206 -0.30 2.59 -2.96
CA MET A 206 -0.16 4.04 -2.83
C MET A 206 0.87 4.37 -1.74
N ASP A 207 2.01 4.92 -2.13
CA ASP A 207 3.09 5.31 -1.20
C ASP A 207 2.94 6.79 -0.85
N GLU A 208 2.37 7.11 0.31
CA GLU A 208 2.12 8.47 0.82
C GLU A 208 1.50 9.43 -0.22
N PRO A 209 0.38 9.07 -0.87
CA PRO A 209 -0.11 9.77 -2.07
C PRO A 209 -0.53 11.22 -1.86
N CYS A 210 -0.69 11.67 -0.60
CA CYS A 210 -1.15 13.02 -0.25
C CYS A 210 -0.11 13.87 0.48
N SER A 211 1.12 13.37 0.71
CA SER A 211 2.11 14.01 1.59
C SER A 211 2.55 15.42 1.16
N ALA A 212 2.47 15.73 -0.13
CA ALA A 212 2.90 17.01 -0.71
C ALA A 212 1.73 17.82 -1.32
N LEU A 213 0.49 17.51 -0.93
CA LEU A 213 -0.69 18.09 -1.54
C LEU A 213 -1.41 19.08 -0.62
N ASP A 214 -2.12 20.01 -1.23
CA ASP A 214 -3.05 20.90 -0.55
C ASP A 214 -4.28 20.11 -0.01
N PRO A 215 -5.02 20.68 0.96
CA PRO A 215 -6.16 20.01 1.57
C PRO A 215 -7.26 19.61 0.58
N ILE A 216 -7.53 20.43 -0.45
CA ILE A 216 -8.58 20.17 -1.44
C ILE A 216 -8.19 18.96 -2.30
N SER A 217 -6.94 18.92 -2.78
CA SER A 217 -6.41 17.79 -3.54
C SER A 217 -6.38 16.51 -2.70
N THR A 218 -6.06 16.62 -1.41
CA THR A 218 -6.08 15.49 -0.47
C THR A 218 -7.49 14.90 -0.34
N ILE A 219 -8.51 15.73 -0.15
CA ILE A 219 -9.93 15.29 -0.06
C ILE A 219 -10.33 14.53 -1.31
N LYS A 220 -10.02 15.03 -2.52
CA LYS A 220 -10.33 14.37 -3.79
C LYS A 220 -9.70 12.98 -3.90
N ILE A 221 -8.47 12.80 -3.43
CA ILE A 221 -7.80 11.49 -3.43
C ILE A 221 -8.43 10.55 -2.39
N GLU A 222 -8.79 11.04 -1.21
CA GLU A 222 -9.47 10.24 -0.20
C GLU A 222 -10.87 9.78 -0.67
N GLU A 223 -11.61 10.64 -1.35
CA GLU A 223 -12.89 10.30 -1.99
C GLU A 223 -12.70 9.23 -3.06
N PHE A 224 -11.71 9.41 -3.93
CA PHE A 224 -11.35 8.41 -4.93
C PHE A 224 -11.04 7.05 -4.29
N ILE A 225 -10.22 6.98 -3.24
CA ILE A 225 -9.88 5.72 -2.56
C ILE A 225 -11.14 5.02 -2.04
N ARG A 226 -12.09 5.76 -1.46
CA ARG A 226 -13.36 5.20 -1.00
C ARG A 226 -14.26 4.71 -2.13
N GLU A 227 -14.28 5.41 -3.26
CA GLU A 227 -15.09 5.02 -4.43
C GLU A 227 -14.60 3.74 -5.11
N ILE A 228 -13.28 3.53 -5.16
CA ILE A 228 -12.73 2.33 -5.79
C ILE A 228 -12.74 1.11 -4.87
N ALA A 229 -12.89 1.31 -3.55
CA ALA A 229 -13.04 0.22 -2.59
C ALA A 229 -14.21 -0.69 -2.97
N GLY A 230 -14.04 -2.00 -2.84
CA GLY A 230 -14.99 -3.02 -3.31
C GLY A 230 -14.69 -3.53 -4.74
N ARG A 231 -14.13 -2.68 -5.62
CA ARG A 231 -13.73 -3.07 -6.98
C ARG A 231 -12.24 -3.36 -7.09
N ILE A 232 -11.40 -2.52 -6.49
CA ILE A 232 -9.94 -2.64 -6.48
C ILE A 232 -9.51 -2.76 -5.02
N THR A 233 -8.55 -3.64 -4.75
CA THR A 233 -7.91 -3.71 -3.43
C THR A 233 -6.87 -2.60 -3.33
N VAL A 234 -6.86 -1.86 -2.24
CA VAL A 234 -5.90 -0.76 -2.05
C VAL A 234 -4.99 -1.05 -0.86
N VAL A 235 -3.68 -0.87 -1.05
CA VAL A 235 -2.70 -0.83 0.04
C VAL A 235 -2.06 0.55 0.05
N ILE A 236 -2.26 1.30 1.13
CA ILE A 236 -1.76 2.67 1.26
C ILE A 236 -0.75 2.77 2.40
N VAL A 237 0.40 3.36 2.13
CA VAL A 237 1.32 3.84 3.17
C VAL A 237 0.97 5.27 3.50
N THR A 238 0.81 5.59 4.76
CA THR A 238 0.62 6.96 5.23
C THR A 238 1.23 7.16 6.61
N HIS A 239 1.75 8.36 6.86
CA HIS A 239 2.13 8.81 8.20
C HIS A 239 1.04 9.69 8.84
N ASN A 240 -0.05 9.97 8.10
CA ASN A 240 -1.19 10.73 8.61
C ASN A 240 -2.25 9.77 9.18
N MET A 241 -2.36 9.74 10.53
CA MET A 241 -3.31 8.88 11.24
C MET A 241 -4.76 9.19 10.89
N GLN A 242 -5.09 10.47 10.73
CA GLN A 242 -6.43 10.88 10.36
C GLN A 242 -6.80 10.39 8.96
N GLN A 243 -5.86 10.42 8.01
CA GLN A 243 -6.06 9.84 6.68
C GLN A 243 -6.31 8.34 6.79
N ALA A 244 -5.45 7.59 7.50
CA ALA A 244 -5.65 6.15 7.70
C ALA A 244 -7.05 5.85 8.24
N THR A 245 -7.49 6.58 9.26
CA THR A 245 -8.82 6.40 9.87
C THR A 245 -9.97 6.69 8.89
N ARG A 246 -9.81 7.67 7.98
CA ARG A 246 -10.88 8.05 7.03
C ARG A 246 -11.02 7.12 5.85
N VAL A 247 -9.91 6.52 5.38
CA VAL A 247 -9.91 5.81 4.09
C VAL A 247 -9.75 4.30 4.22
N SER A 248 -9.20 3.76 5.33
CA SER A 248 -8.90 2.34 5.41
C SER A 248 -9.93 1.53 6.18
N ASN A 249 -10.12 0.28 5.75
CA ASN A 249 -10.91 -0.73 6.46
C ASN A 249 -10.05 -1.46 7.50
N TYR A 250 -8.79 -1.71 7.15
CA TYR A 250 -7.80 -2.40 7.95
C TYR A 250 -6.52 -1.57 8.07
N THR A 251 -5.87 -1.65 9.22
CA THR A 251 -4.61 -0.94 9.46
C THR A 251 -3.58 -1.90 10.04
N ALA A 252 -2.38 -1.87 9.46
CA ALA A 252 -1.22 -2.62 9.91
C ALA A 252 -0.16 -1.64 10.45
N PHE A 253 0.16 -1.76 11.73
CA PHE A 253 1.23 -1.00 12.37
C PHE A 253 2.56 -1.75 12.21
N MET A 254 3.56 -1.04 11.67
CA MET A 254 4.92 -1.54 11.48
C MET A 254 5.91 -0.78 12.33
N TYR A 255 6.85 -1.50 12.92
CA TYR A 255 7.96 -0.93 13.68
C TYR A 255 9.23 -1.76 13.53
N LEU A 256 10.38 -1.13 13.30
CA LEU A 256 11.70 -1.77 13.12
C LEU A 256 11.68 -2.94 12.12
N GLY A 257 11.04 -2.76 10.98
CA GLY A 257 10.93 -3.76 9.92
C GLY A 257 10.00 -4.93 10.20
N ARG A 258 9.19 -4.86 11.25
CA ARG A 258 8.28 -5.93 11.70
C ARG A 258 6.84 -5.46 11.64
N LEU A 259 5.93 -6.37 11.40
CA LEU A 259 4.51 -6.17 11.66
C LEU A 259 4.30 -6.29 13.18
N VAL A 260 3.65 -5.30 13.77
CA VAL A 260 3.39 -5.25 15.23
C VAL A 260 1.96 -5.64 15.53
N GLU A 261 1.01 -4.92 14.95
CA GLU A 261 -0.42 -5.15 15.13
C GLU A 261 -1.15 -4.93 13.81
N TYR A 262 -2.15 -5.78 13.51
CA TYR A 262 -2.94 -5.68 12.29
C TYR A 262 -4.39 -6.06 12.55
N GLY A 263 -5.31 -5.17 12.23
CA GLY A 263 -6.73 -5.38 12.47
C GLY A 263 -7.62 -4.37 11.76
N ALA A 264 -8.93 -4.43 12.08
CA ALA A 264 -9.87 -3.41 11.62
C ALA A 264 -9.41 -2.03 12.11
N THR A 265 -9.48 -1.04 11.22
CA THR A 265 -8.97 0.31 11.50
C THR A 265 -9.62 0.92 12.74
N ALA A 266 -10.94 0.78 12.87
CA ALA A 266 -11.65 1.30 14.04
C ALA A 266 -11.14 0.70 15.35
N ASP A 267 -10.94 -0.63 15.39
CA ASP A 267 -10.48 -1.32 16.59
C ASP A 267 -9.04 -0.92 16.93
N LEU A 268 -8.15 -0.87 15.93
CA LEU A 268 -6.74 -0.55 16.14
C LEU A 268 -6.53 0.89 16.64
N PHE A 269 -7.36 1.84 16.21
CA PHE A 269 -7.26 3.24 16.66
C PHE A 269 -8.00 3.51 17.98
N GLN A 270 -9.09 2.78 18.29
CA GLN A 270 -9.89 3.00 19.49
C GLN A 270 -9.47 2.09 20.65
N ASN A 271 -9.11 0.85 20.36
CA ASN A 271 -8.77 -0.17 21.33
C ASN A 271 -7.55 -0.99 20.87
N PRO A 272 -6.38 -0.36 20.73
CA PRO A 272 -5.15 -1.07 20.37
C PRO A 272 -4.85 -2.14 21.42
N ARG A 273 -4.39 -3.31 20.97
CA ARG A 273 -4.10 -4.43 21.85
C ARG A 273 -2.70 -4.40 22.42
N LEU A 274 -1.81 -3.65 21.79
CA LEU A 274 -0.42 -3.55 22.18
C LEU A 274 -0.06 -2.14 22.64
N PRO A 275 0.72 -2.01 23.72
CA PRO A 275 1.18 -0.70 24.23
C PRO A 275 1.92 0.13 23.19
N GLU A 276 2.72 -0.50 22.33
CA GLU A 276 3.46 0.18 21.25
C GLU A 276 2.50 0.80 20.24
N THR A 277 1.43 0.09 19.88
CA THR A 277 0.40 0.61 18.98
C THR A 277 -0.32 1.79 19.63
N GLU A 278 -0.72 1.65 20.91
CA GLU A 278 -1.37 2.74 21.66
C GLU A 278 -0.49 3.99 21.72
N GLN A 279 0.78 3.85 22.05
CA GLN A 279 1.72 4.98 22.09
C GLN A 279 1.84 5.65 20.73
N TYR A 280 1.91 4.85 19.65
CA TYR A 280 2.02 5.38 18.29
C TYR A 280 0.78 6.13 17.84
N VAL A 281 -0.41 5.54 17.98
CA VAL A 281 -1.66 6.17 17.52
C VAL A 281 -2.08 7.38 18.37
N THR A 282 -1.63 7.46 19.64
CA THR A 282 -1.87 8.62 20.52
C THR A 282 -0.78 9.70 20.44
N GLY A 283 0.25 9.52 19.56
CA GLY A 283 1.34 10.47 19.40
C GLY A 283 2.34 10.53 20.56
N ARG A 284 2.36 9.50 21.42
CA ARG A 284 3.28 9.37 22.57
C ARG A 284 4.49 8.49 22.27
N PHE A 285 4.66 8.12 21.01
CA PHE A 285 5.72 7.24 20.54
C PHE A 285 7.00 8.06 20.32
N GLY A 286 8.04 7.85 21.11
CA GLY A 286 9.32 8.55 21.03
C GLY A 286 10.23 8.14 22.15
#